data_2289c800087f9d76abf1ca4f15abd498
#
_entry.id   2289c800087f9d76abf1ca4f15abd498
#
_cell.length_a   1.000
_cell.length_b   1.000
_cell.length_c   1.000
_cell.angle_alpha   90.00
_cell.angle_beta   90.00
_cell.angle_gamma   90.00
#
_symmetry.space_group_name_H-M   'P 1'
#
loop_
_entity.id
_entity.type
_entity.pdbx_description
1 polymer ?
#
loop_
_entity_poly.entity_id
_entity_poly.type
_entity_poly.pdbx_seq_one_letter_code
_entity_poly.pdbx_strand_id
1 'polypeptide(L)'
;MKRATLSLVLALPLTATHMLAQPITAGQHTRVETAYGTIEGYQDGSIFTFKGIPYAKAERFMPPQAPDQFEGIRQCKVYGPQAPQNESLKWNSRNSQTDYGFGNQFVTEPMDEKECLVLNVWTPSINDQKQRPVFIWIHGGGYSGGSGHDLPCYEGRGLAEAGDIVVVNLNHRLNILGYADLTGLGGKYAQSVNLGMQDIVKALEWVRDNIARFGGNPNEVTIGGQSGGGGKVSTLLAMPSAKGLFKRAIVQSGSTLRQSLPEQTRQFGIALAQELGQPATAQADFSKYTYEELNFAVQRLAQRGIRSGFSPVVDGTILPQHPFEPASPVSKDVPMLIGTDFNEFTFDISRDMTWEEAEAAVRQRQGEKADQFIAAFKKAYPKAEPKEMTYVDTGFRAGAVRQAAAKAAQGGAPAYLYLFTWKPESNALGASHGMELPFMLHNVSLQREMTGASPTAYKFEKLISSIWLAFIKTGNPNTKGLPKWEPYNDETGITMILDNKCEPRQHHDRELLGL
;
A
#
# COMPACT_ATOMS: atom_id res chain seq x y z
N MET A 1 70.27 38.88 -16.00
CA MET A 1 69.25 39.21 -14.97
C MET A 1 67.94 38.62 -15.41
N LYS A 2 67.55 37.48 -14.87
CA LYS A 2 66.24 36.84 -15.12
C LYS A 2 65.35 37.12 -13.92
N ARG A 3 64.24 37.80 -14.13
CA ARG A 3 63.21 38.06 -13.10
C ARG A 3 62.34 36.80 -12.96
N ALA A 4 62.33 36.23 -11.79
CA ALA A 4 61.39 35.18 -11.39
C ALA A 4 60.09 35.84 -10.89
N THR A 5 58.99 35.53 -11.54
CA THR A 5 57.65 35.93 -11.14
C THR A 5 57.10 34.88 -10.17
N LEU A 6 56.92 35.26 -8.93
CA LEU A 6 56.32 34.38 -7.86
C LEU A 6 54.80 34.52 -7.94
N SER A 7 54.11 33.45 -8.38
CA SER A 7 52.66 33.38 -8.37
C SER A 7 52.18 32.91 -6.99
N LEU A 8 51.54 33.80 -6.27
CA LEU A 8 50.89 33.52 -4.97
C LEU A 8 49.55 32.85 -5.24
N VAL A 9 49.46 31.53 -4.96
CA VAL A 9 48.18 30.81 -4.99
C VAL A 9 47.52 31.03 -3.63
N LEU A 10 46.47 31.84 -3.58
CA LEU A 10 45.58 31.96 -2.42
C LEU A 10 44.74 30.70 -2.33
N ALA A 11 45.04 29.85 -1.39
CA ALA A 11 44.17 28.75 -0.97
C ALA A 11 43.04 29.32 -0.09
N LEU A 12 41.85 29.42 -0.63
CA LEU A 12 40.63 29.68 0.14
C LEU A 12 40.34 28.42 1.01
N PRO A 13 40.16 28.55 2.33
CA PRO A 13 39.73 27.45 3.15
C PRO A 13 38.29 27.08 2.78
N LEU A 14 38.07 25.88 2.23
CA LEU A 14 36.75 25.26 2.17
C LEU A 14 36.35 24.94 3.64
N THR A 15 35.62 25.83 4.26
CA THR A 15 34.89 25.53 5.48
C THR A 15 33.74 24.60 5.10
N ALA A 16 33.98 23.30 5.18
CA ALA A 16 32.91 22.31 5.21
C ALA A 16 32.10 22.57 6.49
N THR A 17 31.02 23.33 6.38
CA THR A 17 30.00 23.39 7.43
C THR A 17 29.40 21.98 7.50
N HIS A 18 29.88 21.19 8.46
CA HIS A 18 29.18 19.98 8.88
C HIS A 18 27.84 20.47 9.43
N MET A 19 26.77 20.32 8.67
CA MET A 19 25.42 20.40 9.21
C MET A 19 25.29 19.23 10.19
N LEU A 20 25.54 19.49 11.47
CA LEU A 20 25.23 18.54 12.53
C LEU A 20 23.73 18.22 12.42
N ALA A 21 23.40 16.93 12.35
CA ALA A 21 22.01 16.49 12.39
C ALA A 21 21.36 17.11 13.64
N GLN A 22 20.17 17.67 13.48
CA GLN A 22 19.45 18.23 14.63
C GLN A 22 19.11 17.09 15.60
N PRO A 23 19.25 17.32 16.92
CA PRO A 23 18.99 16.26 17.90
C PRO A 23 17.51 15.88 17.91
N ILE A 24 17.23 14.61 18.15
CA ILE A 24 15.87 14.13 18.43
C ILE A 24 15.47 14.65 19.80
N THR A 25 14.33 15.31 19.90
CA THR A 25 13.80 15.90 21.13
C THR A 25 12.40 15.39 21.45
N ALA A 26 12.08 15.30 22.75
CA ALA A 26 10.76 14.95 23.24
C ALA A 26 10.44 15.72 24.52
N GLY A 27 9.14 15.87 24.83
CA GLY A 27 8.67 16.56 26.02
C GLY A 27 7.37 17.30 25.80
N GLN A 28 7.12 18.35 26.56
CA GLN A 28 5.84 19.09 26.47
C GLN A 28 5.54 19.62 25.05
N HIS A 29 6.56 20.05 24.31
CA HIS A 29 6.42 20.57 22.94
C HIS A 29 6.06 19.49 21.90
N THR A 30 6.12 18.21 22.25
CA THR A 30 5.74 17.07 21.40
C THR A 30 4.49 16.35 21.92
N ARG A 31 3.66 17.02 22.72
CA ARG A 31 2.40 16.49 23.23
C ARG A 31 1.23 16.95 22.39
N VAL A 32 0.31 16.02 22.18
CA VAL A 32 -0.96 16.27 21.48
C VAL A 32 -2.09 15.72 22.35
N GLU A 33 -3.10 16.54 22.56
CA GLU A 33 -4.32 16.12 23.23
C GLU A 33 -5.27 15.54 22.19
N THR A 34 -5.52 14.24 22.23
CA THR A 34 -6.49 13.54 21.36
C THR A 34 -7.85 13.49 22.02
N ALA A 35 -8.87 13.00 21.30
CA ALA A 35 -10.19 12.73 21.86
C ALA A 35 -10.17 11.68 22.99
N TYR A 36 -9.08 10.92 23.13
CA TYR A 36 -8.97 9.79 24.07
C TYR A 36 -7.96 10.02 25.19
N GLY A 37 -7.18 11.08 25.15
CA GLY A 37 -6.18 11.45 26.16
C GLY A 37 -4.94 12.07 25.52
N THR A 38 -4.00 12.49 26.35
CA THR A 38 -2.76 13.14 25.92
C THR A 38 -1.70 12.12 25.50
N ILE A 39 -1.15 12.28 24.31
CA ILE A 39 -0.04 11.46 23.81
C ILE A 39 1.23 12.30 23.68
N GLU A 40 2.40 11.66 23.83
CA GLU A 40 3.70 12.27 23.63
C GLU A 40 4.50 11.50 22.59
N GLY A 41 4.88 12.17 21.50
CA GLY A 41 5.78 11.66 20.48
C GLY A 41 7.20 12.22 20.65
N TYR A 42 7.89 12.38 19.52
CA TYR A 42 9.20 13.04 19.46
C TYR A 42 9.29 13.91 18.19
N GLN A 43 10.24 14.83 18.19
CA GLN A 43 10.61 15.62 17.04
C GLN A 43 12.00 15.20 16.55
N ASP A 44 12.12 14.91 15.26
CA ASP A 44 13.36 14.61 14.57
C ASP A 44 13.52 15.60 13.41
N GLY A 45 14.43 16.56 13.56
CA GLY A 45 14.58 17.67 12.64
C GLY A 45 13.30 18.51 12.56
N SER A 46 12.73 18.61 11.35
CA SER A 46 11.51 19.37 11.08
C SER A 46 10.21 18.57 11.33
N ILE A 47 10.28 17.26 11.63
CA ILE A 47 9.13 16.37 11.67
C ILE A 47 8.82 15.90 13.09
N PHE A 48 7.57 16.08 13.50
CA PHE A 48 6.99 15.45 14.67
C PHE A 48 6.50 14.05 14.33
N THR A 49 6.84 13.09 15.16
CA THR A 49 6.55 11.66 14.94
C THR A 49 5.84 11.07 16.15
N PHE A 50 4.74 10.38 15.89
CA PHE A 50 3.95 9.67 16.88
C PHE A 50 3.73 8.24 16.38
N LYS A 51 4.14 7.24 17.15
CA LYS A 51 4.08 5.82 16.78
C LYS A 51 3.25 5.03 17.79
N GLY A 52 2.53 4.01 17.32
CA GLY A 52 1.75 3.13 18.18
C GLY A 52 0.55 3.80 18.86
N ILE A 53 -0.14 4.71 18.18
CA ILE A 53 -1.33 5.37 18.70
C ILE A 53 -2.54 4.42 18.56
N PRO A 54 -3.20 3.98 19.63
CA PRO A 54 -4.43 3.18 19.52
C PRO A 54 -5.55 3.99 18.87
N TYR A 55 -6.14 3.44 17.81
CA TYR A 55 -7.29 4.04 17.15
C TYR A 55 -8.59 3.27 17.40
N ALA A 56 -8.49 2.02 17.84
CA ALA A 56 -9.61 1.16 18.18
C ALA A 56 -9.18 0.08 19.18
N LYS A 57 -10.17 -0.61 19.73
CA LYS A 57 -10.06 -1.90 20.42
C LYS A 57 -11.08 -2.87 19.84
N ALA A 58 -10.78 -4.17 19.90
CA ALA A 58 -11.70 -5.19 19.43
C ALA A 58 -11.55 -6.49 20.23
N GLU A 59 -12.68 -7.10 20.55
CA GLU A 59 -12.70 -8.50 20.95
C GLU A 59 -12.54 -9.39 19.72
N ARG A 60 -12.03 -10.61 19.94
CA ARG A 60 -11.82 -11.58 18.86
C ARG A 60 -13.12 -11.83 18.08
N PHE A 61 -13.05 -11.70 16.76
CA PHE A 61 -14.16 -11.85 15.81
C PHE A 61 -15.33 -10.90 16.03
N MET A 62 -15.14 -9.81 16.76
CA MET A 62 -16.15 -8.76 16.95
C MET A 62 -15.78 -7.48 16.20
N PRO A 63 -16.77 -6.66 15.82
CA PRO A 63 -16.53 -5.34 15.25
C PRO A 63 -15.66 -4.46 16.14
N PRO A 64 -14.81 -3.59 15.56
CA PRO A 64 -13.98 -2.67 16.33
C PRO A 64 -14.82 -1.60 17.03
N GLN A 65 -14.35 -1.18 18.20
CA GLN A 65 -14.92 -0.12 19.00
C GLN A 65 -13.91 1.02 19.17
N ALA A 66 -14.38 2.19 19.57
CA ALA A 66 -13.49 3.30 19.93
C ALA A 66 -12.52 2.87 21.05
N PRO A 67 -11.29 3.42 21.09
CA PRO A 67 -10.38 3.15 22.20
C PRO A 67 -10.94 3.68 23.51
N ASP A 68 -10.46 3.12 24.62
CA ASP A 68 -10.78 3.68 25.94
C ASP A 68 -10.08 5.02 26.14
N GLN A 69 -10.73 5.90 26.86
CA GLN A 69 -10.07 7.10 27.38
C GLN A 69 -9.04 6.70 28.43
N PHE A 70 -7.93 7.42 28.48
CA PHE A 70 -6.87 7.20 29.44
C PHE A 70 -6.44 8.50 30.11
N GLU A 71 -6.04 8.39 31.35
CA GLU A 71 -5.45 9.49 32.11
C GLU A 71 -3.94 9.54 31.94
N GLY A 72 -3.34 10.70 32.19
CA GLY A 72 -1.90 10.91 32.10
C GLY A 72 -1.41 11.07 30.66
N ILE A 73 -0.15 10.70 30.42
CA ILE A 73 0.52 10.89 29.12
C ILE A 73 0.97 9.54 28.58
N ARG A 74 0.36 9.13 27.46
CA ARG A 74 0.79 7.91 26.75
C ARG A 74 2.00 8.19 25.88
N GLN A 75 3.04 7.37 26.02
CA GLN A 75 4.24 7.46 25.20
C GLN A 75 4.00 6.81 23.83
N CYS A 76 4.07 7.61 22.77
CA CYS A 76 3.86 7.19 21.38
C CYS A 76 5.16 7.39 20.56
N LYS A 77 6.25 6.76 21.00
CA LYS A 77 7.62 6.93 20.48
C LYS A 77 8.15 5.70 19.73
N VAL A 78 7.50 4.56 19.89
CA VAL A 78 7.86 3.29 19.25
C VAL A 78 6.64 2.73 18.50
N TYR A 79 6.88 1.91 17.49
CA TYR A 79 5.81 1.21 16.81
C TYR A 79 5.05 0.31 17.78
N GLY A 80 3.76 0.19 17.60
CA GLY A 80 2.95 -0.78 18.31
C GLY A 80 3.00 -2.16 17.68
N PRO A 81 2.40 -3.17 18.31
CA PRO A 81 2.45 -4.54 17.82
C PRO A 81 1.72 -4.69 16.46
N GLN A 82 2.12 -5.71 15.72
CA GLN A 82 1.46 -6.14 14.49
C GLN A 82 0.28 -7.05 14.80
N ALA A 83 -0.65 -7.15 13.86
CA ALA A 83 -1.66 -8.22 13.90
C ALA A 83 -0.99 -9.59 13.81
N PRO A 84 -1.47 -10.62 14.56
CA PRO A 84 -0.97 -11.97 14.44
C PRO A 84 -1.04 -12.47 12.99
N GLN A 85 0.05 -13.05 12.52
CA GLN A 85 0.21 -13.54 11.15
C GLN A 85 1.24 -14.66 11.10
N ASN A 86 1.20 -15.47 10.04
CA ASN A 86 2.17 -16.52 9.86
C ASN A 86 3.56 -15.94 9.56
N GLU A 87 4.56 -16.34 10.32
CA GLU A 87 5.95 -15.93 10.05
C GLU A 87 6.45 -16.39 8.67
N SER A 88 5.89 -17.49 8.13
CA SER A 88 6.22 -17.95 6.78
C SER A 88 5.66 -17.07 5.66
N LEU A 89 4.71 -16.18 5.97
CA LEU A 89 4.23 -15.13 5.06
C LEU A 89 5.07 -13.85 5.15
N LYS A 90 5.90 -13.69 6.17
CA LYS A 90 7.06 -12.81 6.07
C LYS A 90 7.83 -13.31 4.87
N TRP A 91 8.21 -12.44 3.97
CA TRP A 91 8.94 -12.70 2.73
C TRP A 91 10.26 -13.49 2.95
N ASN A 92 10.19 -14.53 3.75
CA ASN A 92 11.21 -15.54 3.98
C ASN A 92 11.30 -16.49 2.77
N SER A 93 11.15 -15.94 1.56
CA SER A 93 11.66 -16.69 0.45
C SER A 93 13.19 -16.66 0.61
N ARG A 94 13.78 -17.78 0.89
CA ARG A 94 15.24 -17.97 0.83
C ARG A 94 15.76 -17.81 -0.61
N ASN A 95 15.06 -17.03 -1.41
CA ASN A 95 15.47 -16.62 -2.72
C ASN A 95 16.35 -15.37 -2.52
N SER A 96 17.62 -15.51 -2.75
CA SER A 96 18.64 -14.48 -2.55
C SER A 96 18.31 -13.12 -3.17
N GLN A 97 17.49 -13.08 -4.21
CA GLN A 97 17.11 -11.83 -4.87
C GLN A 97 15.98 -11.09 -4.18
N THR A 98 14.96 -11.81 -3.69
CA THR A 98 13.92 -11.21 -2.86
C THR A 98 14.51 -10.72 -1.54
N ASP A 99 15.43 -11.49 -0.93
CA ASP A 99 16.16 -11.08 0.26
C ASP A 99 17.04 -9.86 0.00
N TYR A 100 17.65 -9.73 -1.17
CA TYR A 100 18.41 -8.55 -1.55
C TYR A 100 17.53 -7.29 -1.66
N GLY A 101 16.34 -7.40 -2.26
CA GLY A 101 15.42 -6.27 -2.41
C GLY A 101 14.69 -5.88 -1.12
N PHE A 102 14.25 -6.86 -0.33
CA PHE A 102 13.34 -6.65 0.79
C PHE A 102 13.84 -7.24 2.12
N GLY A 103 14.76 -8.25 2.10
CA GLY A 103 14.94 -9.23 3.16
C GLY A 103 15.32 -8.70 4.52
N ASN A 104 16.53 -8.22 4.72
CA ASN A 104 17.03 -7.85 6.06
C ASN A 104 16.51 -6.48 6.56
N GLN A 105 15.60 -5.86 5.84
CA GLN A 105 15.11 -4.52 6.13
C GLN A 105 13.72 -4.51 6.78
N PHE A 106 13.10 -5.67 6.96
CA PHE A 106 11.81 -5.75 7.62
C PHE A 106 11.91 -5.36 9.09
N VAL A 107 11.10 -4.40 9.49
CA VAL A 107 10.91 -4.06 10.90
C VAL A 107 10.03 -5.13 11.53
N THR A 108 10.56 -5.83 12.54
CA THR A 108 9.82 -6.87 13.25
C THR A 108 9.43 -6.36 14.63
N GLU A 109 8.15 -6.07 14.81
CA GLU A 109 7.57 -5.76 16.11
C GLU A 109 6.82 -6.98 16.67
N PRO A 110 6.60 -7.06 17.98
CA PRO A 110 5.78 -8.11 18.56
C PRO A 110 4.39 -8.21 17.90
N MET A 111 3.85 -9.40 17.82
CA MET A 111 2.47 -9.64 17.41
C MET A 111 1.55 -9.66 18.62
N ASP A 112 0.46 -8.89 18.59
CA ASP A 112 -0.56 -8.90 19.64
C ASP A 112 -1.95 -8.67 19.04
N GLU A 113 -2.88 -9.56 19.32
CA GLU A 113 -4.24 -9.50 18.79
C GLU A 113 -5.05 -8.35 19.36
N LYS A 114 -4.81 -7.97 20.63
CA LYS A 114 -5.58 -6.95 21.34
C LYS A 114 -5.05 -5.54 21.13
N GLU A 115 -3.73 -5.41 20.94
CA GLU A 115 -3.04 -4.13 20.88
C GLU A 115 -2.61 -3.73 19.45
N CYS A 116 -2.93 -4.54 18.42
CA CYS A 116 -2.49 -4.28 17.04
C CYS A 116 -3.26 -3.18 16.31
N LEU A 117 -4.38 -2.69 16.85
CA LEU A 117 -5.18 -1.65 16.21
C LEU A 117 -4.59 -0.26 16.49
N VAL A 118 -3.43 -0.01 15.90
CA VAL A 118 -2.64 1.20 16.09
C VAL A 118 -2.33 1.89 14.76
N LEU A 119 -2.07 3.19 14.83
CA LEU A 119 -1.61 4.00 13.72
C LEU A 119 -0.38 4.84 14.12
N ASN A 120 0.32 5.36 13.11
CA ASN A 120 1.47 6.22 13.26
C ASN A 120 1.24 7.52 12.48
N VAL A 121 1.77 8.64 12.99
CA VAL A 121 1.59 9.97 12.39
C VAL A 121 2.94 10.68 12.27
N TRP A 122 3.23 11.22 11.09
CA TRP A 122 4.35 12.14 10.82
C TRP A 122 3.80 13.46 10.32
N THR A 123 4.24 14.56 10.92
CA THR A 123 3.75 15.89 10.59
C THR A 123 4.83 16.97 10.75
N PRO A 124 4.89 17.96 9.85
CA PRO A 124 5.79 19.09 9.99
C PRO A 124 5.49 20.00 11.19
N SER A 125 4.27 19.97 11.73
CA SER A 125 3.89 20.77 12.90
C SER A 125 2.64 20.26 13.56
N ILE A 126 2.53 20.48 14.86
CA ILE A 126 1.35 20.20 15.67
C ILE A 126 0.68 21.51 16.10
N ASN A 127 -0.64 21.53 16.14
CA ASN A 127 -1.45 22.68 16.61
C ASN A 127 -1.24 24.02 15.87
N ASP A 128 -0.65 24.00 14.65
CA ASP A 128 -0.40 25.23 13.87
C ASP A 128 -1.59 25.65 12.98
N GLN A 129 -2.67 24.89 12.96
CA GLN A 129 -3.91 25.14 12.23
C GLN A 129 -3.75 25.31 10.71
N LYS A 130 -2.64 24.88 10.11
CA LYS A 130 -2.38 25.01 8.67
C LYS A 130 -3.29 24.17 7.78
N GLN A 131 -3.99 23.18 8.35
CA GLN A 131 -4.90 22.30 7.62
C GLN A 131 -4.23 21.62 6.42
N ARG A 132 -3.08 20.96 6.67
CA ARG A 132 -2.33 20.23 5.65
C ARG A 132 -3.14 19.10 5.05
N PRO A 133 -2.96 18.77 3.78
CA PRO A 133 -3.44 17.50 3.22
C PRO A 133 -2.93 16.31 4.05
N VAL A 134 -3.74 15.28 4.15
CA VAL A 134 -3.42 14.05 4.90
C VAL A 134 -3.30 12.90 3.92
N PHE A 135 -2.22 12.14 3.99
CA PHE A 135 -2.05 10.90 3.25
C PHE A 135 -2.09 9.71 4.21
N ILE A 136 -3.00 8.77 3.97
CA ILE A 136 -3.12 7.55 4.77
C ILE A 136 -2.65 6.37 3.94
N TRP A 137 -1.58 5.72 4.41
CA TRP A 137 -1.02 4.53 3.81
C TRP A 137 -1.63 3.26 4.41
N ILE A 138 -2.13 2.38 3.54
CA ILE A 138 -2.69 1.06 3.87
C ILE A 138 -1.76 0.00 3.29
N HIS A 139 -1.11 -0.78 4.16
CA HIS A 139 -0.07 -1.73 3.78
C HIS A 139 -0.57 -2.89 2.91
N GLY A 140 0.37 -3.51 2.18
CA GLY A 140 0.17 -4.70 1.36
C GLY A 140 0.09 -6.01 2.15
N GLY A 141 0.62 -7.09 1.57
CA GLY A 141 0.60 -8.43 2.18
C GLY A 141 -0.73 -9.18 2.01
N GLY A 142 -1.48 -8.89 0.94
CA GLY A 142 -2.82 -9.42 0.73
C GLY A 142 -3.76 -8.97 1.85
N TYR A 143 -4.49 -9.93 2.40
CA TYR A 143 -5.33 -9.75 3.59
C TYR A 143 -4.82 -10.60 4.77
N SER A 144 -3.63 -11.19 4.63
CA SER A 144 -3.12 -12.21 5.56
C SER A 144 -1.82 -11.84 6.25
N GLY A 145 -1.08 -10.87 5.75
CA GLY A 145 0.22 -10.45 6.29
C GLY A 145 0.47 -8.96 6.12
N GLY A 146 1.62 -8.52 6.62
CA GLY A 146 2.09 -7.15 6.56
C GLY A 146 1.76 -6.30 7.78
N SER A 147 2.30 -5.10 7.80
CA SER A 147 2.01 -4.05 8.80
C SER A 147 2.27 -2.67 8.21
N GLY A 148 1.84 -1.62 8.88
CA GLY A 148 2.11 -0.23 8.46
C GLY A 148 3.60 0.16 8.55
N HIS A 149 4.46 -0.73 9.05
CA HIS A 149 5.87 -0.44 9.30
C HIS A 149 6.81 -1.63 9.02
N ASP A 150 6.34 -2.65 8.30
CA ASP A 150 7.15 -3.83 7.96
C ASP A 150 8.22 -3.57 6.89
N LEU A 151 8.06 -2.53 6.07
CA LEU A 151 9.09 -2.08 5.16
C LEU A 151 9.68 -0.74 5.61
N PRO A 152 11.01 -0.55 5.60
CA PRO A 152 11.63 0.73 5.96
C PRO A 152 11.11 1.92 5.16
N CYS A 153 10.77 1.72 3.89
CA CYS A 153 10.22 2.77 3.05
C CYS A 153 8.81 3.23 3.46
N TYR A 154 8.12 2.53 4.36
CA TYR A 154 6.82 2.97 4.90
C TYR A 154 6.95 4.07 5.98
N GLU A 155 8.15 4.45 6.36
CA GLU A 155 8.41 5.58 7.22
C GLU A 155 7.86 6.86 6.59
N GLY A 156 6.95 7.54 7.29
CA GLY A 156 6.22 8.68 6.73
C GLY A 156 6.99 10.00 6.66
N ARG A 157 8.17 10.07 7.29
CA ARG A 157 8.95 11.30 7.44
C ARG A 157 9.33 11.92 6.09
N GLY A 158 9.91 11.10 5.18
CA GLY A 158 10.39 11.61 3.89
C GLY A 158 9.31 12.33 3.09
N LEU A 159 8.14 11.69 2.96
CA LEU A 159 7.01 12.28 2.22
C LEU A 159 6.37 13.46 2.96
N ALA A 160 6.29 13.41 4.30
CA ALA A 160 5.74 14.51 5.11
C ALA A 160 6.60 15.77 4.97
N GLU A 161 7.92 15.63 5.03
CA GLU A 161 8.88 16.73 4.87
C GLU A 161 8.88 17.29 3.44
N ALA A 162 8.99 16.43 2.43
CA ALA A 162 9.02 16.83 1.03
C ALA A 162 7.72 17.52 0.57
N GLY A 163 6.59 17.12 1.17
CA GLY A 163 5.27 17.60 0.76
C GLY A 163 4.64 18.68 1.62
N ASP A 164 5.16 19.00 2.80
CA ASP A 164 4.43 19.75 3.85
C ASP A 164 3.01 19.17 4.03
N ILE A 165 2.92 17.84 4.26
CA ILE A 165 1.68 17.11 4.46
C ILE A 165 1.75 16.30 5.76
N VAL A 166 0.59 15.84 6.23
CA VAL A 166 0.53 14.83 7.31
C VAL A 166 0.49 13.45 6.68
N VAL A 167 1.36 12.55 7.13
CA VAL A 167 1.37 11.13 6.71
C VAL A 167 0.93 10.26 7.87
N VAL A 168 0.04 9.32 7.58
CA VAL A 168 -0.45 8.32 8.54
C VAL A 168 -0.28 6.94 7.93
N ASN A 169 0.17 5.96 8.71
CA ASN A 169 0.00 4.56 8.37
C ASN A 169 -0.64 3.79 9.53
N LEU A 170 -1.15 2.61 9.28
CA LEU A 170 -1.93 1.87 10.27
C LEU A 170 -1.77 0.36 10.16
N ASN A 171 -1.99 -0.33 11.28
CA ASN A 171 -2.21 -1.76 11.33
C ASN A 171 -3.72 -2.05 11.44
N HIS A 172 -4.13 -3.22 11.00
CA HIS A 172 -5.51 -3.73 11.14
C HIS A 172 -5.47 -5.25 11.28
N ARG A 173 -6.55 -5.88 11.73
CA ARG A 173 -6.62 -7.34 11.81
C ARG A 173 -6.50 -7.99 10.44
N LEU A 174 -5.83 -9.14 10.41
CA LEU A 174 -5.47 -9.88 9.21
C LEU A 174 -6.02 -11.32 9.28
N ASN A 175 -5.91 -12.04 8.17
CA ASN A 175 -6.14 -13.49 8.05
C ASN A 175 -7.47 -13.93 8.70
N ILE A 176 -7.46 -15.02 9.46
CA ILE A 176 -8.64 -15.52 10.17
C ILE A 176 -9.26 -14.47 11.10
N LEU A 177 -8.43 -13.62 11.76
CA LEU A 177 -8.90 -12.64 12.75
C LEU A 177 -9.62 -11.45 12.09
N GLY A 178 -9.22 -11.07 10.87
CA GLY A 178 -9.76 -9.91 10.15
C GLY A 178 -10.74 -10.25 9.03
N TYR A 179 -10.66 -11.45 8.45
CA TYR A 179 -11.35 -11.78 7.21
C TYR A 179 -12.03 -13.15 7.18
N ALA A 180 -12.12 -13.86 8.31
CA ALA A 180 -13.00 -15.02 8.38
C ALA A 180 -14.47 -14.59 8.39
N ASP A 181 -15.30 -15.25 7.61
CA ASP A 181 -16.75 -15.11 7.66
C ASP A 181 -17.33 -16.11 8.65
N LEU A 182 -17.69 -15.63 9.85
CA LEU A 182 -18.34 -16.43 10.89
C LEU A 182 -19.86 -16.21 10.95
N THR A 183 -20.43 -15.44 10.03
CA THR A 183 -21.88 -15.12 10.04
C THR A 183 -22.77 -16.34 9.96
N GLY A 184 -22.27 -17.45 9.40
CA GLY A 184 -22.97 -18.74 9.36
C GLY A 184 -23.26 -19.36 10.73
N LEU A 185 -22.56 -18.93 11.80
CA LEU A 185 -22.81 -19.35 13.18
C LEU A 185 -23.98 -18.61 13.83
N GLY A 186 -24.38 -17.45 13.28
CA GLY A 186 -25.47 -16.62 13.78
C GLY A 186 -25.18 -15.93 15.12
N GLY A 187 -26.21 -15.30 15.70
CA GLY A 187 -26.16 -14.65 17.02
C GLY A 187 -25.04 -13.61 17.13
N LYS A 188 -24.13 -13.76 18.10
CA LYS A 188 -23.03 -12.83 18.32
C LYS A 188 -22.08 -12.68 17.11
N TYR A 189 -22.04 -13.71 16.24
CA TYR A 189 -21.19 -13.72 15.03
C TYR A 189 -21.89 -13.13 13.79
N ALA A 190 -23.13 -12.66 13.89
CA ALA A 190 -23.87 -12.11 12.75
C ALA A 190 -23.18 -10.93 12.04
N GLN A 191 -22.26 -10.24 12.72
CA GLN A 191 -21.44 -9.15 12.18
C GLN A 191 -19.97 -9.51 12.03
N SER A 192 -19.58 -10.78 12.22
CA SER A 192 -18.20 -11.25 12.13
C SER A 192 -17.80 -11.54 10.68
N VAL A 193 -17.78 -10.50 9.87
CA VAL A 193 -17.35 -10.49 8.48
C VAL A 193 -16.72 -9.14 8.16
N ASN A 194 -15.74 -9.10 7.25
CA ASN A 194 -15.05 -7.87 6.86
C ASN A 194 -14.41 -7.08 8.02
N LEU A 195 -14.02 -7.75 9.11
CA LEU A 195 -13.57 -7.09 10.33
C LEU A 195 -12.31 -6.24 10.10
N GLY A 196 -11.34 -6.72 9.32
CA GLY A 196 -10.16 -5.94 8.97
C GLY A 196 -10.49 -4.69 8.15
N MET A 197 -11.54 -4.73 7.32
CA MET A 197 -12.03 -3.54 6.62
C MET A 197 -12.74 -2.56 7.57
N GLN A 198 -13.50 -3.08 8.53
CA GLN A 198 -14.13 -2.27 9.57
C GLN A 198 -13.08 -1.59 10.47
N ASP A 199 -11.95 -2.27 10.76
CA ASP A 199 -10.81 -1.68 11.49
C ASP A 199 -10.25 -0.48 10.73
N ILE A 200 -10.06 -0.59 9.41
CA ILE A 200 -9.57 0.52 8.58
C ILE A 200 -10.57 1.69 8.61
N VAL A 201 -11.86 1.43 8.49
CA VAL A 201 -12.90 2.48 8.62
C VAL A 201 -12.78 3.17 9.97
N LYS A 202 -12.58 2.40 11.07
CA LYS A 202 -12.41 2.96 12.42
C LYS A 202 -11.14 3.83 12.52
N ALA A 203 -10.05 3.46 11.86
CA ALA A 203 -8.85 4.30 11.75
C ALA A 203 -9.13 5.61 10.99
N LEU A 204 -9.89 5.56 9.90
CA LEU A 204 -10.31 6.75 9.15
C LEU A 204 -11.21 7.67 10.00
N GLU A 205 -12.10 7.11 10.81
CA GLU A 205 -12.90 7.88 11.78
C GLU A 205 -12.01 8.55 12.84
N TRP A 206 -11.00 7.82 13.36
CA TRP A 206 -10.02 8.40 14.29
C TRP A 206 -9.27 9.59 13.65
N VAL A 207 -8.85 9.45 12.38
CA VAL A 207 -8.21 10.54 11.62
C VAL A 207 -9.15 11.73 11.49
N ARG A 208 -10.41 11.55 11.10
CA ARG A 208 -11.43 12.61 11.03
C ARG A 208 -11.50 13.40 12.34
N ASP A 209 -11.50 12.70 13.48
CA ASP A 209 -11.77 13.29 14.80
C ASP A 209 -10.51 13.93 15.43
N ASN A 210 -9.30 13.52 15.01
CA ASN A 210 -8.06 13.92 15.71
C ASN A 210 -7.02 14.64 14.85
N ILE A 211 -7.02 14.45 13.52
CA ILE A 211 -5.85 14.83 12.70
C ILE A 211 -5.63 16.35 12.63
N ALA A 212 -6.66 17.16 12.90
CA ALA A 212 -6.53 18.62 13.00
C ALA A 212 -5.54 19.05 14.08
N ARG A 213 -5.41 18.28 15.16
CA ARG A 213 -4.46 18.52 16.26
C ARG A 213 -3.00 18.23 15.85
N PHE A 214 -2.81 17.49 14.76
CA PHE A 214 -1.54 17.24 14.11
C PHE A 214 -1.32 18.16 12.89
N GLY A 215 -2.07 19.27 12.79
CA GLY A 215 -1.97 20.23 11.68
C GLY A 215 -2.55 19.74 10.35
N GLY A 216 -3.26 18.60 10.33
CA GLY A 216 -3.92 18.04 9.15
C GLY A 216 -5.35 18.52 8.96
N ASN A 217 -5.86 18.43 7.72
CA ASN A 217 -7.25 18.74 7.38
C ASN A 217 -8.04 17.43 7.22
N PRO A 218 -9.00 17.12 8.08
CA PRO A 218 -9.82 15.90 7.96
C PRO A 218 -10.65 15.83 6.67
N ASN A 219 -10.87 16.96 5.98
CA ASN A 219 -11.60 17.03 4.72
C ASN A 219 -10.68 16.90 3.47
N GLU A 220 -9.36 16.84 3.65
CA GLU A 220 -8.36 16.71 2.58
C GLU A 220 -7.55 15.42 2.74
N VAL A 221 -8.24 14.32 3.01
CA VAL A 221 -7.65 12.98 3.19
C VAL A 221 -7.54 12.26 1.85
N THR A 222 -6.36 11.73 1.56
CA THR A 222 -6.11 10.79 0.47
C THR A 222 -5.72 9.44 1.07
N ILE A 223 -6.40 8.37 0.68
CA ILE A 223 -6.00 7.00 1.02
C ILE A 223 -5.19 6.40 -0.11
N GLY A 224 -4.15 5.64 0.23
CA GLY A 224 -3.32 4.94 -0.74
C GLY A 224 -2.87 3.59 -0.22
N GLY A 225 -2.63 2.65 -1.13
CA GLY A 225 -2.12 1.34 -0.79
C GLY A 225 -1.63 0.57 -2.01
N GLN A 226 -0.68 -0.34 -1.76
CA GLN A 226 -0.08 -1.18 -2.78
C GLN A 226 -0.44 -2.65 -2.52
N SER A 227 -0.57 -3.45 -3.59
CA SER A 227 -0.89 -4.87 -3.48
C SER A 227 -2.23 -5.09 -2.76
N GLY A 228 -2.25 -5.93 -1.71
CA GLY A 228 -3.41 -6.06 -0.82
C GLY A 228 -3.89 -4.73 -0.24
N GLY A 229 -3.00 -3.74 -0.05
CA GLY A 229 -3.37 -2.37 0.34
C GLY A 229 -4.20 -1.67 -0.72
N GLY A 230 -3.83 -1.79 -2.00
CA GLY A 230 -4.63 -1.31 -3.12
C GLY A 230 -5.98 -2.02 -3.22
N GLY A 231 -6.02 -3.32 -2.91
CA GLY A 231 -7.27 -4.09 -2.81
C GLY A 231 -8.19 -3.58 -1.69
N LYS A 232 -7.61 -3.21 -0.54
CA LYS A 232 -8.34 -2.59 0.57
C LYS A 232 -8.88 -1.20 0.19
N VAL A 233 -8.06 -0.37 -0.49
CA VAL A 233 -8.50 0.93 -1.03
C VAL A 233 -9.65 0.75 -2.01
N SER A 234 -9.53 -0.20 -2.97
CA SER A 234 -10.61 -0.52 -3.91
C SER A 234 -11.91 -0.93 -3.21
N THR A 235 -11.79 -1.69 -2.10
CA THR A 235 -12.94 -2.13 -1.31
C THR A 235 -13.59 -0.99 -0.54
N LEU A 236 -12.81 -0.10 0.09
CA LEU A 236 -13.30 1.09 0.79
C LEU A 236 -14.14 2.00 -0.13
N LEU A 237 -13.80 2.06 -1.42
CA LEU A 237 -14.56 2.79 -2.45
C LEU A 237 -15.96 2.20 -2.73
N ALA A 238 -16.30 1.06 -2.11
CA ALA A 238 -17.62 0.45 -2.19
C ALA A 238 -18.34 0.33 -0.83
N MET A 239 -17.69 0.74 0.27
CA MET A 239 -18.24 0.66 1.62
C MET A 239 -18.96 1.95 2.00
N PRO A 240 -20.29 1.92 2.29
CA PRO A 240 -21.04 3.10 2.70
C PRO A 240 -20.48 3.78 3.96
N SER A 241 -19.94 3.00 4.90
CA SER A 241 -19.33 3.50 6.14
C SER A 241 -18.04 4.28 5.92
N ALA A 242 -17.37 4.10 4.78
CA ALA A 242 -16.16 4.84 4.41
C ALA A 242 -16.46 6.14 3.64
N LYS A 243 -17.71 6.33 3.20
CA LYS A 243 -18.11 7.51 2.41
C LYS A 243 -17.90 8.80 3.22
N GLY A 244 -17.14 9.74 2.60
CA GLY A 244 -16.85 11.04 3.21
C GLY A 244 -15.67 11.04 4.19
N LEU A 245 -15.04 9.88 4.48
CA LEU A 245 -13.85 9.81 5.31
C LEU A 245 -12.55 10.07 4.53
N PHE A 246 -12.62 10.09 3.21
CA PHE A 246 -11.52 10.46 2.31
C PHE A 246 -12.05 11.14 1.05
N LYS A 247 -11.19 11.92 0.43
CA LYS A 247 -11.49 12.72 -0.77
C LYS A 247 -10.86 12.17 -2.04
N ARG A 248 -9.76 11.38 -1.92
CA ARG A 248 -8.98 10.85 -3.05
C ARG A 248 -8.49 9.44 -2.74
N ALA A 249 -8.21 8.66 -3.77
CA ALA A 249 -7.74 7.30 -3.62
C ALA A 249 -6.59 6.97 -4.58
N ILE A 250 -5.58 6.25 -4.10
CA ILE A 250 -4.44 5.75 -4.88
C ILE A 250 -4.41 4.23 -4.77
N VAL A 251 -4.48 3.54 -5.91
CA VAL A 251 -4.48 2.07 -6.01
C VAL A 251 -3.26 1.63 -6.80
N GLN A 252 -2.29 1.02 -6.10
CA GLN A 252 -1.03 0.57 -6.67
C GLN A 252 -0.99 -0.95 -6.69
N SER A 253 -0.90 -1.57 -7.86
CA SER A 253 -0.83 -3.03 -8.05
C SER A 253 -1.85 -3.81 -7.20
N GLY A 254 -3.08 -3.29 -7.10
CA GLY A 254 -4.11 -3.82 -6.19
C GLY A 254 -5.53 -3.60 -6.68
N SER A 255 -5.71 -3.34 -7.98
CA SER A 255 -7.02 -3.14 -8.57
C SER A 255 -7.94 -4.34 -8.34
N THR A 256 -8.98 -4.15 -7.54
CA THR A 256 -9.95 -5.18 -7.18
C THR A 256 -11.33 -4.81 -7.69
N LEU A 257 -11.82 -5.53 -8.69
CA LEU A 257 -13.12 -5.29 -9.28
C LEU A 257 -14.23 -6.04 -8.53
N ARG A 258 -13.91 -7.24 -8.04
CA ARG A 258 -14.86 -8.15 -7.36
C ARG A 258 -14.28 -8.62 -6.03
N GLN A 259 -15.15 -8.92 -5.09
CA GLN A 259 -14.83 -9.57 -3.81
C GLN A 259 -15.58 -10.90 -3.67
N SER A 260 -15.25 -11.67 -2.64
CA SER A 260 -15.89 -12.97 -2.38
C SER A 260 -17.40 -12.83 -2.13
N LEU A 261 -18.13 -13.89 -2.41
CA LEU A 261 -19.56 -13.97 -2.14
C LEU A 261 -19.83 -14.81 -0.88
N PRO A 262 -20.91 -14.52 -0.12
CA PRO A 262 -21.24 -15.25 1.12
C PRO A 262 -21.39 -16.77 0.94
N GLU A 263 -21.86 -17.22 -0.22
CA GLU A 263 -22.02 -18.63 -0.55
C GLU A 263 -20.67 -19.39 -0.53
N GLN A 264 -19.58 -18.66 -0.75
CA GLN A 264 -18.21 -19.21 -0.78
C GLN A 264 -17.56 -19.19 0.61
N THR A 265 -18.02 -18.32 1.53
CA THR A 265 -17.29 -18.00 2.76
C THR A 265 -17.98 -18.46 4.05
N ARG A 266 -19.31 -18.41 4.14
CA ARG A 266 -20.07 -18.75 5.36
C ARG A 266 -19.81 -20.17 5.88
N GLN A 267 -19.62 -21.13 4.98
CA GLN A 267 -19.36 -22.53 5.37
C GLN A 267 -18.03 -22.69 6.09
N PHE A 268 -17.08 -21.81 5.86
CA PHE A 268 -15.79 -21.84 6.55
C PHE A 268 -15.95 -21.66 8.07
N GLY A 269 -16.76 -20.71 8.53
CA GLY A 269 -17.00 -20.49 9.96
C GLY A 269 -17.61 -21.70 10.66
N ILE A 270 -18.57 -22.36 9.99
CA ILE A 270 -19.19 -23.59 10.47
C ILE A 270 -18.15 -24.72 10.57
N ALA A 271 -17.37 -24.92 9.51
CA ALA A 271 -16.32 -25.93 9.47
C ALA A 271 -15.22 -25.69 10.51
N LEU A 272 -14.85 -24.43 10.75
CA LEU A 272 -13.88 -24.06 11.78
C LEU A 272 -14.39 -24.41 13.19
N ALA A 273 -15.65 -24.11 13.49
CA ALA A 273 -16.24 -24.48 14.77
C ALA A 273 -16.19 -26.01 14.98
N GLN A 274 -16.62 -26.77 13.99
CA GLN A 274 -16.59 -28.25 14.01
C GLN A 274 -15.17 -28.81 14.16
N GLU A 275 -14.19 -28.23 13.43
CA GLU A 275 -12.78 -28.63 13.51
C GLU A 275 -12.19 -28.46 14.90
N LEU A 276 -12.64 -27.43 15.61
CA LEU A 276 -12.23 -27.12 16.98
C LEU A 276 -13.11 -27.78 18.05
N GLY A 277 -14.03 -28.71 17.66
CA GLY A 277 -14.95 -29.35 18.60
C GLY A 277 -15.93 -28.40 19.24
N GLN A 278 -16.25 -27.28 18.59
CA GLN A 278 -17.20 -26.28 19.05
C GLN A 278 -18.58 -26.50 18.41
N PRO A 279 -19.68 -26.06 19.06
CA PRO A 279 -20.99 -26.01 18.42
C PRO A 279 -20.93 -25.14 17.16
N ALA A 280 -21.49 -25.63 16.04
CA ALA A 280 -21.60 -24.82 14.81
C ALA A 280 -22.77 -23.81 14.89
N THR A 281 -22.84 -23.05 15.97
CA THR A 281 -23.88 -22.08 16.31
C THR A 281 -23.28 -20.86 17.02
N ALA A 282 -24.11 -19.88 17.37
CA ALA A 282 -23.74 -18.72 18.17
C ALA A 282 -23.10 -19.04 19.55
N GLN A 283 -23.23 -20.30 20.01
CA GLN A 283 -22.62 -20.76 21.27
C GLN A 283 -21.13 -21.13 21.12
N ALA A 284 -20.57 -21.17 19.91
CA ALA A 284 -19.14 -21.38 19.70
C ALA A 284 -18.33 -20.36 20.52
N ASP A 285 -17.27 -20.85 21.15
CA ASP A 285 -16.35 -20.02 21.92
C ASP A 285 -14.93 -20.21 21.42
N PHE A 286 -14.43 -19.22 20.67
CA PHE A 286 -13.08 -19.20 20.13
C PHE A 286 -12.09 -18.46 21.03
N SER A 287 -12.53 -17.85 22.13
CA SER A 287 -11.66 -17.02 23.02
C SER A 287 -10.61 -17.86 23.74
N LYS A 288 -10.87 -19.14 23.94
CA LYS A 288 -9.98 -20.10 24.64
C LYS A 288 -8.85 -20.66 23.79
N TYR A 289 -8.86 -20.42 22.47
CA TYR A 289 -7.81 -20.89 21.58
C TYR A 289 -6.74 -19.80 21.37
N THR A 290 -5.48 -20.18 21.23
CA THR A 290 -4.43 -19.28 20.77
C THR A 290 -4.59 -19.00 19.28
N TYR A 291 -3.88 -17.99 18.77
CA TYR A 291 -3.84 -17.71 17.32
C TYR A 291 -3.28 -18.93 16.55
N GLU A 292 -2.23 -19.56 17.10
CA GLU A 292 -1.58 -20.73 16.50
C GLU A 292 -2.53 -21.91 16.40
N GLU A 293 -3.33 -22.19 17.42
CA GLU A 293 -4.35 -23.25 17.41
C GLU A 293 -5.41 -23.01 16.33
N LEU A 294 -5.88 -21.75 16.22
CA LEU A 294 -6.80 -21.35 15.15
C LEU A 294 -6.17 -21.55 13.77
N ASN A 295 -4.91 -21.13 13.61
CA ASN A 295 -4.19 -21.27 12.35
C ASN A 295 -3.93 -22.73 11.97
N PHE A 296 -3.61 -23.60 12.92
CA PHE A 296 -3.54 -25.05 12.70
C PHE A 296 -4.88 -25.63 12.26
N ALA A 297 -5.99 -25.18 12.84
CA ALA A 297 -7.31 -25.61 12.40
C ALA A 297 -7.58 -25.18 10.94
N VAL A 298 -7.22 -23.95 10.57
CA VAL A 298 -7.28 -23.45 9.17
C VAL A 298 -6.48 -24.34 8.23
N GLN A 299 -5.26 -24.72 8.61
CA GLN A 299 -4.40 -25.58 7.78
C GLN A 299 -5.01 -26.98 7.58
N ARG A 300 -5.57 -27.60 8.64
CA ARG A 300 -6.25 -28.89 8.54
C ARG A 300 -7.51 -28.82 7.65
N LEU A 301 -8.27 -27.73 7.72
CA LEU A 301 -9.40 -27.47 6.83
C LEU A 301 -8.94 -27.36 5.38
N ALA A 302 -7.85 -26.62 5.12
CA ALA A 302 -7.29 -26.45 3.79
C ALA A 302 -6.81 -27.79 3.18
N GLN A 303 -6.21 -28.68 3.97
CA GLN A 303 -5.82 -30.03 3.55
C GLN A 303 -7.03 -30.90 3.12
N ARG A 304 -8.22 -30.64 3.69
CA ARG A 304 -9.48 -31.28 3.32
C ARG A 304 -10.24 -30.56 2.21
N GLY A 305 -9.62 -29.55 1.56
CA GLY A 305 -10.22 -28.79 0.48
C GLY A 305 -11.13 -27.63 0.94
N ILE A 306 -11.29 -27.42 2.25
CA ILE A 306 -12.09 -26.32 2.80
C ILE A 306 -11.16 -25.12 3.00
N ARG A 307 -11.18 -24.18 2.04
CA ARG A 307 -10.29 -23.02 2.04
C ARG A 307 -11.09 -21.74 2.25
N SER A 308 -10.52 -20.79 3.01
CA SER A 308 -10.94 -19.39 3.01
C SER A 308 -9.86 -18.58 2.30
N GLY A 309 -10.26 -17.70 1.40
CA GLY A 309 -9.35 -16.75 0.77
C GLY A 309 -8.96 -15.61 1.70
N PHE A 310 -9.56 -15.52 2.90
CA PHE A 310 -9.41 -14.41 3.83
C PHE A 310 -9.43 -13.05 3.10
N SER A 311 -10.46 -12.84 2.30
CA SER A 311 -10.69 -11.61 1.54
C SER A 311 -12.04 -11.02 1.93
N PRO A 312 -12.28 -9.72 1.65
CA PRO A 312 -13.58 -9.12 1.89
C PRO A 312 -14.72 -9.85 1.19
N VAL A 313 -15.90 -9.78 1.78
CA VAL A 313 -17.11 -10.49 1.34
C VAL A 313 -18.20 -9.48 1.02
N VAL A 314 -18.86 -9.64 -0.12
CA VAL A 314 -20.07 -8.86 -0.47
C VAL A 314 -21.23 -9.39 0.38
N ASP A 315 -21.33 -8.89 1.62
CA ASP A 315 -22.29 -9.35 2.63
C ASP A 315 -23.66 -8.67 2.54
N GLY A 316 -23.80 -7.67 1.65
CA GLY A 316 -25.03 -6.91 1.44
C GLY A 316 -25.24 -5.75 2.41
N THR A 317 -24.38 -5.57 3.42
CA THR A 317 -24.51 -4.53 4.46
C THR A 317 -23.23 -3.69 4.59
N ILE A 318 -22.13 -4.30 5.03
CA ILE A 318 -20.83 -3.63 5.19
C ILE A 318 -20.23 -3.35 3.82
N LEU A 319 -20.27 -4.35 2.94
CA LEU A 319 -19.93 -4.26 1.53
C LEU A 319 -21.15 -4.69 0.70
N PRO A 320 -22.02 -3.74 0.29
CA PRO A 320 -23.29 -4.06 -0.37
C PRO A 320 -23.15 -4.65 -1.77
N GLN A 321 -22.04 -4.35 -2.47
CA GLN A 321 -21.78 -4.77 -3.85
C GLN A 321 -20.29 -4.90 -4.13
N HIS A 322 -19.95 -5.48 -5.26
CA HIS A 322 -18.58 -5.47 -5.76
C HIS A 322 -18.06 -4.03 -5.96
N PRO A 323 -16.75 -3.79 -5.77
CA PRO A 323 -16.20 -2.44 -5.87
C PRO A 323 -16.33 -1.81 -7.28
N PHE A 324 -16.04 -2.56 -8.35
CA PHE A 324 -15.96 -2.02 -9.70
C PHE A 324 -16.63 -2.89 -10.79
N GLU A 325 -17.45 -3.88 -10.42
CA GLU A 325 -18.27 -4.67 -11.36
C GLU A 325 -19.71 -4.86 -10.84
N PRO A 326 -20.59 -3.84 -11.07
CA PRO A 326 -20.35 -2.49 -11.59
C PRO A 326 -19.65 -1.59 -10.56
N ALA A 327 -19.08 -0.46 -11.02
CA ALA A 327 -18.44 0.49 -10.12
C ALA A 327 -19.43 1.07 -9.10
N SER A 328 -19.05 1.03 -7.83
CA SER A 328 -19.90 1.47 -6.72
C SER A 328 -20.18 2.97 -6.76
N PRO A 329 -21.42 3.41 -6.47
CA PRO A 329 -21.73 4.84 -6.38
C PRO A 329 -20.91 5.60 -5.34
N VAL A 330 -20.34 4.92 -4.33
CA VAL A 330 -19.47 5.52 -3.32
C VAL A 330 -18.22 6.12 -3.95
N SER A 331 -17.68 5.49 -5.00
CA SER A 331 -16.46 5.94 -5.68
C SER A 331 -16.67 7.09 -6.67
N LYS A 332 -17.92 7.42 -7.04
CA LYS A 332 -18.22 8.29 -8.19
C LYS A 332 -17.46 9.63 -8.15
N ASP A 333 -17.49 10.30 -7.01
CA ASP A 333 -16.91 11.64 -6.85
C ASP A 333 -15.50 11.64 -6.24
N VAL A 334 -14.86 10.47 -6.17
CA VAL A 334 -13.49 10.30 -5.66
C VAL A 334 -12.52 10.18 -6.83
N PRO A 335 -11.62 11.15 -7.08
CA PRO A 335 -10.57 11.00 -8.08
C PRO A 335 -9.61 9.87 -7.68
N MET A 336 -9.11 9.14 -8.69
CA MET A 336 -8.26 7.97 -8.49
C MET A 336 -6.96 8.07 -9.27
N LEU A 337 -5.85 7.66 -8.64
CA LEU A 337 -4.58 7.34 -9.30
C LEU A 337 -4.41 5.82 -9.23
N ILE A 338 -4.31 5.17 -10.39
CA ILE A 338 -4.31 3.71 -10.50
C ILE A 338 -3.09 3.30 -11.32
N GLY A 339 -2.40 2.25 -10.92
CA GLY A 339 -1.30 1.74 -11.73
C GLY A 339 -0.68 0.46 -11.22
N THR A 340 0.35 0.02 -11.94
CA THR A 340 1.05 -1.26 -11.71
C THR A 340 2.52 -1.13 -12.07
N ASP A 341 3.31 -2.08 -11.59
CA ASP A 341 4.68 -2.28 -12.01
C ASP A 341 4.75 -3.20 -13.24
N PHE A 342 5.79 -3.05 -14.06
CA PHE A 342 5.92 -3.78 -15.32
C PHE A 342 6.14 -5.29 -15.13
N ASN A 343 6.96 -5.69 -14.15
CA ASN A 343 7.31 -7.08 -13.92
C ASN A 343 6.50 -7.76 -12.82
N GLU A 344 5.90 -6.99 -11.91
CA GLU A 344 5.18 -7.46 -10.72
C GLU A 344 5.94 -8.58 -9.99
N PHE A 345 5.35 -9.74 -9.77
CA PHE A 345 5.95 -10.84 -9.01
C PHE A 345 7.08 -11.61 -9.71
N THR A 346 7.68 -11.06 -10.73
CA THR A 346 8.89 -11.62 -11.31
C THR A 346 10.11 -10.96 -10.66
N PHE A 347 10.77 -11.69 -9.76
CA PHE A 347 11.90 -11.20 -8.96
C PHE A 347 13.28 -11.70 -9.43
N ASP A 348 13.35 -12.45 -10.52
CA ASP A 348 14.60 -12.91 -11.13
C ASP A 348 14.58 -12.67 -12.63
N ILE A 349 15.14 -11.55 -13.05
CA ILE A 349 15.32 -11.18 -14.45
C ILE A 349 16.78 -11.12 -14.85
N SER A 350 17.67 -11.75 -14.06
CA SER A 350 19.13 -11.71 -14.28
C SER A 350 19.58 -12.49 -15.50
N ARG A 351 18.81 -13.51 -15.92
CA ARG A 351 19.18 -14.36 -17.06
C ARG A 351 18.96 -13.63 -18.38
N ASP A 352 20.02 -13.41 -19.13
CA ASP A 352 19.92 -12.97 -20.51
C ASP A 352 19.36 -14.08 -21.40
N MET A 353 18.54 -13.69 -22.37
CA MET A 353 17.86 -14.60 -23.30
C MET A 353 17.94 -14.05 -24.72
N THR A 354 18.02 -14.95 -25.71
CA THR A 354 17.76 -14.61 -27.11
C THR A 354 16.27 -14.49 -27.37
N TRP A 355 15.87 -13.90 -28.51
CA TRP A 355 14.46 -13.86 -28.91
C TRP A 355 13.88 -15.25 -29.10
N GLU A 356 14.66 -16.21 -29.64
CA GLU A 356 14.22 -17.59 -29.81
C GLU A 356 13.93 -18.28 -28.48
N GLU A 357 14.78 -18.09 -27.48
CA GLU A 357 14.57 -18.64 -26.12
C GLU A 357 13.35 -18.02 -25.45
N ALA A 358 13.20 -16.70 -25.55
CA ALA A 358 12.07 -15.98 -24.96
C ALA A 358 10.73 -16.39 -25.63
N GLU A 359 10.71 -16.49 -26.96
CA GLU A 359 9.52 -16.95 -27.68
C GLU A 359 9.19 -18.41 -27.37
N ALA A 360 10.18 -19.29 -27.26
CA ALA A 360 9.96 -20.67 -26.86
C ALA A 360 9.35 -20.77 -25.46
N ALA A 361 9.85 -19.99 -24.50
CA ALA A 361 9.29 -19.92 -23.15
C ALA A 361 7.83 -19.42 -23.14
N VAL A 362 7.53 -18.40 -23.94
CA VAL A 362 6.17 -17.88 -24.10
C VAL A 362 5.24 -18.93 -24.75
N ARG A 363 5.70 -19.63 -25.79
CA ARG A 363 4.93 -20.71 -26.44
C ARG A 363 4.60 -21.83 -25.46
N GLN A 364 5.55 -22.22 -24.62
CA GLN A 364 5.31 -23.21 -23.58
C GLN A 364 4.25 -22.75 -22.55
N ARG A 365 4.24 -21.46 -22.18
CA ARG A 365 3.34 -20.90 -21.16
C ARG A 365 1.95 -20.59 -21.70
N GLN A 366 1.87 -20.02 -22.92
CA GLN A 366 0.64 -19.47 -23.49
C GLN A 366 -0.10 -20.41 -24.46
N GLY A 367 0.57 -21.50 -24.90
CA GLY A 367 -0.02 -22.46 -25.84
C GLY A 367 -0.50 -21.79 -27.15
N GLU A 368 -1.73 -22.03 -27.51
CA GLU A 368 -2.34 -21.51 -28.76
C GLU A 368 -2.37 -19.98 -28.87
N LYS A 369 -2.31 -19.25 -27.75
CA LYS A 369 -2.30 -17.78 -27.71
C LYS A 369 -0.91 -17.17 -27.87
N ALA A 370 0.14 -17.98 -27.94
CA ALA A 370 1.51 -17.51 -27.88
C ALA A 370 1.89 -16.55 -29.01
N ASP A 371 1.54 -16.88 -30.27
CA ASP A 371 1.92 -16.03 -31.40
C ASP A 371 1.23 -14.66 -31.34
N GLN A 372 -0.04 -14.62 -30.91
CA GLN A 372 -0.75 -13.37 -30.67
C GLN A 372 -0.08 -12.56 -29.55
N PHE A 373 0.28 -13.21 -28.45
CA PHE A 373 0.98 -12.57 -27.32
C PHE A 373 2.32 -11.99 -27.75
N ILE A 374 3.14 -12.76 -28.48
CA ILE A 374 4.46 -12.36 -28.98
C ILE A 374 4.34 -11.12 -29.88
N ALA A 375 3.40 -11.16 -30.83
CA ALA A 375 3.16 -10.03 -31.75
C ALA A 375 2.71 -8.77 -31.00
N ALA A 376 1.77 -8.92 -30.05
CA ALA A 376 1.27 -7.83 -29.23
C ALA A 376 2.34 -7.24 -28.32
N PHE A 377 3.21 -8.09 -27.69
CA PHE A 377 4.33 -7.62 -26.89
C PHE A 377 5.33 -6.81 -27.71
N LYS A 378 5.78 -7.34 -28.85
CA LYS A 378 6.74 -6.63 -29.73
C LYS A 378 6.19 -5.30 -30.24
N LYS A 379 4.88 -5.21 -30.47
CA LYS A 379 4.19 -3.97 -30.84
C LYS A 379 4.15 -2.95 -29.68
N ALA A 380 3.79 -3.40 -28.49
CA ALA A 380 3.68 -2.54 -27.31
C ALA A 380 5.07 -2.07 -26.80
N TYR A 381 6.07 -2.93 -26.86
CA TYR A 381 7.41 -2.72 -26.31
C TYR A 381 8.51 -2.93 -27.35
N PRO A 382 8.60 -2.09 -28.43
CA PRO A 382 9.50 -2.31 -29.56
C PRO A 382 10.99 -2.18 -29.21
N LYS A 383 11.32 -1.64 -28.04
CA LYS A 383 12.68 -1.48 -27.52
C LYS A 383 13.00 -2.41 -26.35
N ALA A 384 12.09 -3.31 -26.02
CA ALA A 384 12.29 -4.25 -24.92
C ALA A 384 13.38 -5.29 -25.26
N GLU A 385 14.06 -5.76 -24.23
CA GLU A 385 14.95 -6.91 -24.33
C GLU A 385 14.13 -8.21 -24.41
N PRO A 386 14.66 -9.27 -25.06
CA PRO A 386 13.94 -10.54 -25.22
C PRO A 386 13.37 -11.09 -23.89
N LYS A 387 14.18 -11.07 -22.84
CA LYS A 387 13.79 -11.54 -21.49
C LYS A 387 12.55 -10.83 -20.95
N GLU A 388 12.32 -9.57 -21.28
CA GLU A 388 11.20 -8.79 -20.78
C GLU A 388 9.84 -9.34 -21.23
N MET A 389 9.80 -10.01 -22.39
CA MET A 389 8.61 -10.68 -22.86
C MET A 389 8.17 -11.85 -21.95
N THR A 390 9.12 -12.49 -21.27
CA THR A 390 8.83 -13.57 -20.33
C THR A 390 8.43 -13.06 -18.95
N TYR A 391 8.76 -11.81 -18.63
CA TYR A 391 8.59 -11.21 -17.29
C TYR A 391 7.47 -10.18 -17.21
N VAL A 392 6.93 -9.70 -18.34
CA VAL A 392 5.85 -8.73 -18.35
C VAL A 392 4.62 -9.25 -17.60
N ASP A 393 4.11 -8.43 -16.69
CA ASP A 393 2.83 -8.74 -16.05
C ASP A 393 1.65 -8.35 -16.94
N THR A 394 0.68 -9.22 -16.99
CA THR A 394 -0.59 -8.96 -17.68
C THR A 394 -1.79 -9.04 -16.76
N GLY A 395 -1.65 -9.64 -15.58
CA GLY A 395 -2.73 -9.86 -14.63
C GLY A 395 -3.10 -8.60 -13.84
N PHE A 396 -2.17 -8.05 -13.08
CA PHE A 396 -2.37 -6.80 -12.35
C PHE A 396 -2.66 -5.64 -13.30
N ARG A 397 -1.91 -5.60 -14.40
CA ARG A 397 -2.08 -4.56 -15.41
C ARG A 397 -3.48 -4.56 -16.04
N ALA A 398 -4.01 -5.72 -16.44
CA ALA A 398 -5.37 -5.82 -16.96
C ALA A 398 -6.41 -5.40 -15.91
N GLY A 399 -6.21 -5.75 -14.64
CA GLY A 399 -7.03 -5.30 -13.52
C GLY A 399 -7.06 -3.78 -13.39
N ALA A 400 -5.89 -3.13 -13.49
CA ALA A 400 -5.75 -1.68 -13.39
C ALA A 400 -6.47 -0.95 -14.55
N VAL A 401 -6.30 -1.43 -15.78
CA VAL A 401 -6.99 -0.88 -16.97
C VAL A 401 -8.51 -1.00 -16.82
N ARG A 402 -9.01 -2.18 -16.43
CA ARG A 402 -10.46 -2.40 -16.21
C ARG A 402 -11.01 -1.53 -15.09
N GLN A 403 -10.29 -1.35 -14.00
CA GLN A 403 -10.71 -0.48 -12.90
C GLN A 403 -10.76 0.98 -13.35
N ALA A 404 -9.76 1.46 -14.10
CA ALA A 404 -9.76 2.81 -14.65
C ALA A 404 -10.92 3.04 -15.63
N ALA A 405 -11.21 2.06 -16.49
CA ALA A 405 -12.34 2.09 -17.41
C ALA A 405 -13.68 2.14 -16.66
N ALA A 406 -13.87 1.24 -15.68
CA ALA A 406 -15.08 1.23 -14.85
C ALA A 406 -15.26 2.55 -14.07
N LYS A 407 -14.19 3.15 -13.58
CA LYS A 407 -14.21 4.45 -12.91
C LYS A 407 -14.57 5.58 -13.88
N ALA A 408 -13.98 5.62 -15.07
CA ALA A 408 -14.27 6.61 -16.10
C ALA A 408 -15.73 6.54 -16.58
N ALA A 409 -16.26 5.33 -16.74
CA ALA A 409 -17.65 5.09 -17.16
C ALA A 409 -18.69 5.64 -16.15
N GLN A 410 -18.33 5.90 -14.90
CA GLN A 410 -19.23 6.55 -13.92
C GLN A 410 -19.54 8.02 -14.26
N GLY A 411 -18.74 8.68 -15.12
CA GLY A 411 -18.93 10.09 -15.47
C GLY A 411 -18.81 11.06 -14.28
N GLY A 412 -18.02 10.69 -13.27
CA GLY A 412 -17.74 11.50 -12.07
C GLY A 412 -16.31 12.03 -12.03
N ALA A 413 -15.69 11.98 -10.85
CA ALA A 413 -14.30 12.40 -10.67
C ALA A 413 -13.32 11.54 -11.51
N PRO A 414 -12.18 12.11 -11.98
CA PRO A 414 -11.28 11.46 -12.94
C PRO A 414 -10.53 10.27 -12.35
N ALA A 415 -10.11 9.35 -13.23
CA ALA A 415 -9.06 8.37 -12.97
C ALA A 415 -7.83 8.70 -13.80
N TYR A 416 -6.65 8.49 -13.24
CA TYR A 416 -5.37 8.58 -13.93
C TYR A 416 -4.70 7.21 -13.86
N LEU A 417 -4.19 6.72 -15.01
CA LEU A 417 -3.62 5.38 -15.11
C LEU A 417 -2.13 5.46 -15.44
N TYR A 418 -1.29 4.73 -14.67
CA TYR A 418 0.15 4.63 -14.95
C TYR A 418 0.62 3.18 -15.12
N LEU A 419 1.80 3.04 -15.72
CA LEU A 419 2.63 1.84 -15.71
C LEU A 419 4.04 2.26 -15.30
N PHE A 420 4.54 1.70 -14.19
CA PHE A 420 5.90 1.95 -13.70
C PHE A 420 6.87 0.96 -14.36
N THR A 421 7.85 1.49 -15.11
CA THR A 421 8.79 0.67 -15.89
C THR A 421 10.25 0.90 -15.51
N TRP A 422 10.51 1.83 -14.58
CA TRP A 422 11.86 2.15 -14.15
C TRP A 422 12.53 0.95 -13.47
N LYS A 423 13.81 0.73 -13.80
CA LYS A 423 14.62 -0.38 -13.28
C LYS A 423 15.92 0.16 -12.71
N PRO A 424 16.36 -0.34 -11.54
CA PRO A 424 17.68 0.01 -11.01
C PRO A 424 18.80 -0.60 -11.86
N GLU A 425 19.87 0.16 -12.04
CA GLU A 425 21.04 -0.28 -12.83
C GLU A 425 21.78 -1.47 -12.21
N SER A 426 21.65 -1.63 -10.90
CA SER A 426 22.49 -2.53 -10.10
C SER A 426 21.80 -3.82 -9.67
N ASN A 427 20.51 -4.01 -9.96
CA ASN A 427 19.83 -5.20 -9.49
C ASN A 427 18.99 -5.89 -10.58
N ALA A 428 18.78 -7.19 -10.40
CA ALA A 428 18.05 -8.04 -11.30
C ALA A 428 16.53 -8.10 -11.03
N LEU A 429 16.02 -7.27 -10.13
CA LEU A 429 14.58 -7.29 -9.78
C LEU A 429 13.71 -6.64 -10.86
N GLY A 430 14.28 -5.78 -11.71
CA GLY A 430 13.52 -5.02 -12.68
C GLY A 430 12.55 -4.04 -12.05
N ALA A 431 11.45 -3.76 -12.72
CA ALA A 431 10.30 -3.02 -12.19
C ALA A 431 9.35 -4.01 -11.50
N SER A 432 9.83 -4.65 -10.43
CA SER A 432 9.10 -5.67 -9.67
C SER A 432 8.06 -5.07 -8.73
N HIS A 433 7.20 -5.93 -8.21
CA HIS A 433 6.10 -5.58 -7.30
C HIS A 433 6.55 -4.71 -6.13
N GLY A 434 6.05 -3.48 -6.09
CA GLY A 434 6.39 -2.49 -5.06
C GLY A 434 7.69 -1.69 -5.32
N MET A 435 8.30 -1.79 -6.51
CA MET A 435 9.48 -1.02 -6.86
C MET A 435 9.24 0.50 -6.80
N GLU A 436 8.03 0.96 -7.05
CA GLU A 436 7.66 2.37 -7.00
C GLU A 436 7.59 2.95 -5.58
N LEU A 437 7.47 2.10 -4.55
CA LEU A 437 7.22 2.51 -3.15
C LEU A 437 8.29 3.43 -2.57
N PRO A 438 9.60 3.11 -2.63
CA PRO A 438 10.64 3.99 -2.11
C PRO A 438 10.63 5.38 -2.76
N PHE A 439 10.27 5.42 -4.05
CA PHE A 439 10.22 6.66 -4.81
C PHE A 439 9.02 7.53 -4.44
N MET A 440 7.82 6.93 -4.37
CA MET A 440 6.60 7.69 -4.07
C MET A 440 6.56 8.15 -2.61
N LEU A 441 7.12 7.36 -1.68
CA LEU A 441 7.22 7.70 -0.26
C LEU A 441 8.42 8.60 0.07
N HIS A 442 9.25 8.94 -0.92
CA HIS A 442 10.46 9.76 -0.77
C HIS A 442 11.48 9.14 0.20
N ASN A 443 11.71 7.83 0.06
CA ASN A 443 12.49 6.99 0.97
C ASN A 443 13.50 6.06 0.25
N VAL A 444 14.04 6.49 -0.90
CA VAL A 444 15.11 5.75 -1.62
C VAL A 444 16.29 5.48 -0.71
N SER A 445 16.63 6.41 0.20
CA SER A 445 17.72 6.27 1.16
C SER A 445 17.50 5.14 2.19
N LEU A 446 16.25 4.76 2.46
CA LEU A 446 15.87 3.70 3.38
C LEU A 446 15.73 2.33 2.69
N GLN A 447 15.71 2.29 1.34
CA GLN A 447 15.54 1.07 0.53
C GLN A 447 16.64 1.00 -0.54
N ARG A 448 17.88 1.15 -0.11
CA ARG A 448 19.06 1.31 -0.99
C ARG A 448 19.35 0.09 -1.85
N GLU A 449 19.22 -1.09 -1.29
CA GLU A 449 19.47 -2.37 -1.97
C GLU A 449 18.49 -2.55 -3.13
N MET A 450 17.22 -2.24 -2.92
CA MET A 450 16.18 -2.34 -3.93
C MET A 450 16.34 -1.31 -5.05
N THR A 451 16.70 -0.07 -4.71
CA THR A 451 16.70 1.06 -5.65
C THR A 451 18.08 1.34 -6.27
N GLY A 452 19.15 0.72 -5.74
CA GLY A 452 20.53 1.01 -6.10
C GLY A 452 21.04 2.37 -5.61
N ALA A 453 20.16 3.23 -5.06
CA ALA A 453 20.47 4.55 -4.50
C ALA A 453 21.47 5.38 -5.32
N SER A 454 21.41 5.28 -6.65
CA SER A 454 22.25 6.05 -7.59
C SER A 454 21.78 7.51 -7.69
N PRO A 455 22.60 8.44 -8.21
CA PRO A 455 22.15 9.80 -8.50
C PRO A 455 20.89 9.84 -9.40
N THR A 456 20.74 8.89 -10.32
CA THR A 456 19.56 8.72 -11.17
C THR A 456 18.34 8.34 -10.33
N ALA A 457 18.49 7.39 -9.39
CA ALA A 457 17.41 6.99 -8.47
C ALA A 457 16.92 8.19 -7.64
N TYR A 458 17.81 8.98 -7.03
CA TYR A 458 17.42 10.17 -6.27
C TYR A 458 16.80 11.29 -7.14
N LYS A 459 17.21 11.41 -8.40
CA LYS A 459 16.55 12.33 -9.33
C LYS A 459 15.14 11.85 -9.66
N PHE A 460 14.97 10.56 -9.89
CA PHE A 460 13.69 9.94 -10.18
C PHE A 460 12.75 9.97 -8.98
N GLU A 461 13.26 9.76 -7.75
CA GLU A 461 12.52 9.94 -6.50
C GLU A 461 11.83 11.31 -6.42
N LYS A 462 12.57 12.39 -6.71
CA LYS A 462 12.02 13.76 -6.69
C LYS A 462 10.87 13.93 -7.68
N LEU A 463 10.96 13.32 -8.85
CA LEU A 463 9.88 13.37 -9.85
C LEU A 463 8.68 12.56 -9.39
N ILE A 464 8.88 11.30 -9.00
CA ILE A 464 7.79 10.39 -8.62
C ILE A 464 7.08 10.90 -7.36
N SER A 465 7.82 11.26 -6.30
CA SER A 465 7.19 11.84 -5.11
C SER A 465 6.40 13.11 -5.43
N SER A 466 6.88 13.97 -6.35
CA SER A 466 6.15 15.17 -6.76
C SER A 466 4.81 14.85 -7.47
N ILE A 467 4.74 13.77 -8.22
CA ILE A 467 3.51 13.29 -8.87
C ILE A 467 2.48 12.86 -7.81
N TRP A 468 2.89 12.03 -6.85
CA TRP A 468 2.02 11.60 -5.75
C TRP A 468 1.59 12.77 -4.89
N LEU A 469 2.51 13.66 -4.53
CA LEU A 469 2.20 14.88 -3.76
C LEU A 469 1.23 15.81 -4.51
N ALA A 470 1.37 15.97 -5.83
CA ALA A 470 0.41 16.74 -6.62
C ALA A 470 -0.99 16.11 -6.55
N PHE A 471 -1.08 14.78 -6.72
CA PHE A 471 -2.36 14.07 -6.61
C PHE A 471 -2.94 14.14 -5.19
N ILE A 472 -2.14 13.92 -4.15
CA ILE A 472 -2.56 14.01 -2.74
C ILE A 472 -3.16 15.39 -2.43
N LYS A 473 -2.57 16.45 -2.96
CA LYS A 473 -3.00 17.84 -2.72
C LYS A 473 -4.22 18.23 -3.55
N THR A 474 -4.32 17.77 -4.80
CA THR A 474 -5.26 18.35 -5.78
C THR A 474 -6.21 17.33 -6.43
N GLY A 475 -5.90 16.04 -6.37
CA GLY A 475 -6.58 15.00 -7.17
C GLY A 475 -6.11 14.94 -8.63
N ASN A 476 -5.05 15.68 -8.98
CA ASN A 476 -4.46 15.72 -10.31
C ASN A 476 -2.94 15.47 -10.20
N PRO A 477 -2.38 14.43 -10.87
CA PRO A 477 -0.98 14.06 -10.74
C PRO A 477 -0.02 14.94 -11.58
N ASN A 478 -0.54 15.86 -12.39
CA ASN A 478 0.29 16.71 -13.24
C ASN A 478 1.20 17.63 -12.40
N THR A 479 2.49 17.61 -12.70
CA THR A 479 3.52 18.39 -12.01
C THR A 479 4.59 18.85 -12.99
N LYS A 480 5.46 19.78 -12.55
CA LYS A 480 6.58 20.28 -13.36
C LYS A 480 7.53 19.14 -13.73
N GLY A 481 7.85 19.03 -15.01
CA GLY A 481 8.77 18.00 -15.55
C GLY A 481 8.05 16.74 -16.04
N LEU A 482 6.74 16.63 -15.83
CA LEU A 482 5.91 15.58 -16.39
C LEU A 482 5.24 16.05 -17.68
N PRO A 483 5.18 15.25 -18.76
CA PRO A 483 4.29 15.52 -19.89
C PRO A 483 2.83 15.62 -19.42
N LYS A 484 1.99 16.35 -20.15
CA LYS A 484 0.57 16.45 -19.81
C LYS A 484 -0.06 15.07 -19.69
N TRP A 485 -0.64 14.79 -18.55
CA TRP A 485 -1.31 13.54 -18.23
C TRP A 485 -2.82 13.78 -18.19
N GLU A 486 -3.51 13.34 -19.23
CA GLU A 486 -4.96 13.43 -19.31
C GLU A 486 -5.61 12.31 -18.47
N PRO A 487 -6.81 12.55 -17.92
CA PRO A 487 -7.60 11.49 -17.30
C PRO A 487 -7.86 10.33 -18.26
N TYR A 488 -7.92 9.12 -17.72
CA TYR A 488 -8.29 7.93 -18.47
C TYR A 488 -9.70 8.05 -19.00
N ASN A 489 -9.89 7.68 -20.26
CA ASN A 489 -11.19 7.40 -20.89
C ASN A 489 -11.02 6.24 -21.88
N ASP A 490 -12.11 5.58 -22.21
CA ASP A 490 -12.08 4.40 -23.08
C ASP A 490 -11.72 4.71 -24.55
N GLU A 491 -11.90 5.94 -24.99
CA GLU A 491 -11.58 6.36 -26.37
C GLU A 491 -10.07 6.42 -26.59
N THR A 492 -9.33 6.96 -25.63
CA THR A 492 -7.89 7.17 -25.74
C THR A 492 -7.07 6.14 -24.96
N GLY A 493 -7.62 5.57 -23.89
CA GLY A 493 -6.93 4.60 -23.02
C GLY A 493 -5.60 5.09 -22.48
N ILE A 494 -5.49 6.39 -22.13
CA ILE A 494 -4.23 7.02 -21.75
C ILE A 494 -3.61 6.32 -20.53
N THR A 495 -2.37 5.88 -20.68
CA THR A 495 -1.49 5.39 -19.63
C THR A 495 -0.23 6.24 -19.58
N MET A 496 0.15 6.77 -18.42
CA MET A 496 1.44 7.41 -18.21
C MET A 496 2.50 6.34 -17.93
N ILE A 497 3.49 6.23 -18.78
CA ILE A 497 4.68 5.41 -18.52
C ILE A 497 5.61 6.19 -17.59
N LEU A 498 5.89 5.64 -16.42
CA LEU A 498 6.79 6.22 -15.41
C LEU A 498 8.16 5.55 -15.50
N ASP A 499 9.10 6.28 -16.08
CA ASP A 499 10.49 5.90 -16.29
C ASP A 499 11.38 7.14 -16.23
N ASN A 500 12.69 7.01 -16.45
CA ASN A 500 13.62 8.14 -16.59
C ASN A 500 13.13 9.21 -17.57
N LYS A 501 12.38 8.80 -18.58
CA LYS A 501 11.61 9.66 -19.48
C LYS A 501 10.15 9.24 -19.41
N CYS A 502 9.35 9.97 -18.65
CA CYS A 502 7.90 9.74 -18.61
C CYS A 502 7.24 10.13 -19.93
N GLU A 503 6.27 9.33 -20.37
CA GLU A 503 5.49 9.62 -21.59
C GLU A 503 4.07 9.07 -21.51
N PRO A 504 3.04 9.82 -21.95
CA PRO A 504 1.69 9.30 -22.06
C PRO A 504 1.57 8.46 -23.33
N ARG A 505 0.93 7.30 -23.24
CA ARG A 505 0.65 6.41 -24.38
C ARG A 505 -0.81 6.04 -24.45
N GLN A 506 -1.35 6.00 -25.66
CA GLN A 506 -2.74 5.60 -25.93
C GLN A 506 -2.80 4.09 -26.12
N HIS A 507 -3.76 3.42 -25.45
CA HIS A 507 -4.02 1.98 -25.57
C HIS A 507 -2.73 1.12 -25.63
N HIS A 508 -1.71 1.51 -24.84
CA HIS A 508 -0.33 1.08 -24.97
C HIS A 508 -0.15 -0.43 -25.15
N ASP A 509 -0.82 -1.20 -24.32
CA ASP A 509 -0.69 -2.65 -24.20
C ASP A 509 -2.03 -3.41 -24.27
N ARG A 510 -3.07 -2.76 -24.77
CA ARG A 510 -4.44 -3.30 -24.79
C ARG A 510 -4.54 -4.67 -25.47
N GLU A 511 -3.89 -4.84 -26.64
CA GLU A 511 -3.87 -6.12 -27.36
C GLU A 511 -3.15 -7.21 -26.57
N LEU A 512 -2.05 -6.86 -25.88
CA LEU A 512 -1.29 -7.79 -25.04
C LEU A 512 -2.11 -8.27 -23.85
N LEU A 513 -2.97 -7.42 -23.30
CA LEU A 513 -3.85 -7.70 -22.18
C LEU A 513 -5.13 -8.43 -22.57
N GLY A 514 -5.42 -8.57 -23.85
CA GLY A 514 -6.66 -9.15 -24.35
C GLY A 514 -7.90 -8.31 -24.03
N LEU A 515 -7.78 -6.99 -24.09
CA LEU A 515 -8.81 -6.00 -23.74
C LEU A 515 -9.35 -5.28 -24.98
#